data_3382d55f77852fb07db8ae783f14ca20
#
_entry.id   3382d55f77852fb07db8ae783f14ca20
#
_cell.length_a   1.000
_cell.length_b   1.000
_cell.length_c   1.000
_cell.angle_alpha   90.00
_cell.angle_beta   90.00
_cell.angle_gamma   90.00
#
_symmetry.space_group_name_H-M   'P 1'
#
loop_
_entity.id
_entity.type
_entity.pdbx_description
1 polymer ?
#
loop_
_entity_poly.entity_id
_entity_poly.type
_entity_poly.pdbx_seq_one_letter_code
_entity_poly.pdbx_strand_id
1 'polypeptide(L)'
;MLEAAAPLPAAPPSIVLQAFQDVLAGEPLPEPTSTETTEDLLEKLPDIPQDDAPTPFEELPQVPGGAKLTAPRETRIPGADTDDRDVPLTLCEVLQSVMLHYPLLQAVERERGIAAGKLTSAMGAFDTNVSGAGNALAPGTYENYRSDFGVQQMLPYGGVNLFGGYRTGFGDFTTYNLQRLTADAGEFRGGIAMPLAKNRDIDRARATRAQAALDVSLAEPAILRSRLDYMRAAARSYWNWSGTGERRLAADYLVDLAAERDVEIAMRVQAGATANIERLDNQQNIALRQAVVVQTDRAVQQATIELSMYYRDPAGKPLLAGRKRMQPLPEPIEPTPLLFEQSLVRALAARPEFQRLALQREKLLVERRLAENQTLPGLDAQLTGNQDAGFGKSSLSGPFGLDRQVLEASLVFQMPAQRRDARGKVAATQSQLMQIQRQLQYAEDQIRAEVQDTYSALERAYEFQKQASQRLDLAQIVARAEREQLRLGRSDVLRVTLREQAKFEAEIYEISSRQDFWRAESDLRAADASLGPESCGFPDTLQLNCP
;
A
#
# COMPACT_ATOMS: atom_id res chain seq x y z
N MET A 1 29.49 -40.24 18.24
CA MET A 1 28.17 -40.22 18.88
C MET A 1 27.54 -38.92 18.46
N LEU A 2 26.66 -38.99 17.47
CA LEU A 2 25.85 -37.88 16.96
C LEU A 2 24.46 -38.05 17.56
N GLU A 3 24.11 -37.19 18.48
CA GLU A 3 22.79 -37.16 19.09
C GLU A 3 21.80 -36.46 18.13
N ALA A 4 20.79 -37.21 17.70
CA ALA A 4 19.76 -36.72 16.78
C ALA A 4 18.81 -35.80 17.53
N ALA A 5 18.70 -34.56 17.04
CA ALA A 5 17.71 -33.60 17.52
C ALA A 5 16.30 -34.05 17.17
N ALA A 6 15.42 -34.06 18.16
CA ALA A 6 14.00 -34.39 18.01
C ALA A 6 13.24 -33.36 17.16
N PRO A 7 12.26 -33.77 16.36
CA PRO A 7 11.46 -32.83 15.55
C PRO A 7 10.53 -31.99 16.42
N LEU A 8 10.41 -30.70 16.08
CA LEU A 8 9.48 -29.75 16.69
C LEU A 8 8.02 -30.18 16.43
N PRO A 9 7.11 -29.99 17.41
CA PRO A 9 5.71 -30.31 17.23
C PRO A 9 5.04 -29.38 16.19
N ALA A 10 4.22 -29.99 15.32
CA ALA A 10 3.43 -29.28 14.32
C ALA A 10 2.42 -28.33 14.98
N ALA A 11 2.30 -27.10 14.44
CA ALA A 11 1.30 -26.14 14.87
C ALA A 11 -0.13 -26.67 14.60
N PRO A 12 -1.12 -26.39 15.48
CA PRO A 12 -2.50 -26.83 15.28
C PRO A 12 -3.12 -26.11 14.05
N PRO A 13 -3.94 -26.83 13.25
CA PRO A 13 -4.61 -26.23 12.10
C PRO A 13 -5.57 -25.13 12.56
N SER A 14 -5.58 -23.99 11.85
CA SER A 14 -6.47 -22.88 12.12
C SER A 14 -7.94 -23.30 11.93
N ILE A 15 -8.81 -22.89 12.83
CA ILE A 15 -10.27 -23.17 12.85
C ILE A 15 -10.95 -22.83 11.52
N VAL A 16 -10.39 -21.91 10.73
CA VAL A 16 -10.90 -21.51 9.42
C VAL A 16 -10.70 -22.60 8.35
N LEU A 17 -9.64 -23.40 8.45
CA LEU A 17 -9.39 -24.50 7.49
C LEU A 17 -10.32 -25.70 7.73
N GLN A 18 -10.71 -25.93 8.98
CA GLN A 18 -11.60 -27.02 9.36
C GLN A 18 -13.03 -26.76 8.89
N ALA A 19 -13.52 -25.51 9.03
CA ALA A 19 -14.83 -25.11 8.53
C ALA A 19 -14.96 -25.22 6.99
N PHE A 20 -13.87 -25.07 6.25
CA PHE A 20 -13.86 -25.21 4.79
C PHE A 20 -13.81 -26.68 4.33
N GLN A 21 -13.24 -27.58 5.12
CA GLN A 21 -13.20 -29.02 4.83
C GLN A 21 -14.54 -29.69 5.11
N ASP A 22 -15.29 -29.22 6.11
CA ASP A 22 -16.62 -29.75 6.45
C ASP A 22 -17.68 -29.39 5.40
N VAL A 23 -17.53 -28.25 4.71
CA VAL A 23 -18.41 -27.84 3.59
C VAL A 23 -18.14 -28.66 2.31
N LEU A 24 -16.93 -29.15 2.11
CA LEU A 24 -16.56 -29.94 0.93
C LEU A 24 -16.81 -31.44 1.09
N ALA A 25 -17.04 -31.93 2.30
CA ALA A 25 -17.23 -33.37 2.58
C ALA A 25 -18.65 -33.88 2.29
N GLY A 26 -19.61 -33.02 1.95
CA GLY A 26 -20.91 -33.44 1.39
C GLY A 26 -21.71 -34.43 2.28
N GLU A 27 -21.67 -34.27 3.61
CA GLU A 27 -22.56 -35.06 4.46
C GLU A 27 -24.01 -34.57 4.32
N PRO A 28 -24.98 -35.48 4.08
CA PRO A 28 -26.37 -35.11 3.99
C PRO A 28 -26.89 -34.64 5.34
N LEU A 29 -27.57 -33.48 5.30
CA LEU A 29 -28.27 -32.93 6.46
C LEU A 29 -29.22 -33.99 7.05
N PRO A 30 -29.31 -34.18 8.39
CA PRO A 30 -30.22 -35.11 9.01
C PRO A 30 -31.65 -34.73 8.67
N GLU A 31 -32.44 -35.71 8.21
CA GLU A 31 -33.86 -35.57 7.96
C GLU A 31 -34.60 -35.15 9.24
N PRO A 32 -35.59 -34.25 9.17
CA PRO A 32 -36.38 -33.86 10.33
C PRO A 32 -37.24 -35.04 10.78
N THR A 33 -36.87 -35.65 11.87
CA THR A 33 -37.72 -36.62 12.57
C THR A 33 -38.71 -35.87 13.42
N SER A 34 -39.89 -35.67 12.91
CA SER A 34 -41.18 -35.82 13.58
C SER A 34 -42.30 -35.21 12.71
N THR A 35 -43.10 -36.08 12.15
CA THR A 35 -44.41 -35.79 11.62
C THR A 35 -45.36 -35.50 12.78
N GLU A 36 -45.40 -34.28 13.27
CA GLU A 36 -46.59 -33.78 13.96
C GLU A 36 -47.52 -33.18 12.90
N THR A 37 -48.65 -33.84 12.69
CA THR A 37 -49.71 -33.40 11.79
C THR A 37 -50.34 -32.14 12.34
N THR A 38 -50.78 -31.27 11.45
CA THR A 38 -51.45 -29.99 11.74
C THR A 38 -52.68 -30.12 12.63
N GLU A 39 -53.21 -31.33 12.84
CA GLU A 39 -54.31 -31.65 13.74
C GLU A 39 -53.87 -31.70 15.20
N ASP A 40 -52.66 -32.14 15.53
CA ASP A 40 -52.14 -32.18 16.94
C ASP A 40 -51.78 -30.78 17.51
N LEU A 41 -51.59 -29.78 16.64
CA LEU A 41 -51.34 -28.41 17.05
C LEU A 41 -52.64 -27.62 17.33
N LEU A 42 -53.76 -28.05 16.83
CA LEU A 42 -55.08 -27.44 17.06
C LEU A 42 -55.70 -27.87 18.42
N GLU A 43 -55.29 -29.02 18.98
CA GLU A 43 -55.82 -29.56 20.23
C GLU A 43 -55.15 -28.94 21.49
N LYS A 44 -54.11 -28.14 21.33
CA LYS A 44 -53.37 -27.48 22.42
C LYS A 44 -53.66 -26.00 22.58
N LEU A 45 -54.66 -25.45 21.88
CA LEU A 45 -55.10 -24.08 22.11
C LEU A 45 -56.01 -24.04 23.32
N PRO A 46 -55.77 -23.15 24.32
CA PRO A 46 -56.67 -22.97 25.44
C PRO A 46 -58.00 -22.41 24.94
N ASP A 47 -59.11 -22.94 25.45
CA ASP A 47 -60.48 -22.50 25.16
C ASP A 47 -60.58 -20.96 25.32
N ILE A 48 -60.89 -20.28 24.25
CA ILE A 48 -61.23 -18.86 24.24
C ILE A 48 -62.66 -18.74 24.79
N PRO A 49 -62.92 -18.02 25.87
CA PRO A 49 -64.30 -17.84 26.33
C PRO A 49 -65.10 -17.10 25.27
N GLN A 50 -66.09 -17.75 24.73
CA GLN A 50 -67.16 -17.09 23.96
C GLN A 50 -68.09 -16.46 24.99
N ASP A 51 -67.89 -15.19 25.30
CA ASP A 51 -68.94 -14.23 25.68
C ASP A 51 -68.26 -12.87 25.94
N ASP A 52 -68.44 -11.99 24.97
CA ASP A 52 -68.89 -10.62 25.25
C ASP A 52 -69.21 -9.94 23.90
N ALA A 53 -70.40 -9.45 23.79
CA ALA A 53 -70.88 -8.66 22.66
C ALA A 53 -69.96 -7.47 22.38
N PRO A 54 -69.76 -7.06 21.11
CA PRO A 54 -68.86 -5.96 20.81
C PRO A 54 -69.32 -4.70 21.53
N THR A 55 -68.55 -4.25 22.52
CA THR A 55 -68.67 -2.92 23.11
C THR A 55 -68.56 -1.88 21.99
N PRO A 56 -69.36 -0.82 21.99
CA PRO A 56 -69.26 0.24 21.02
C PRO A 56 -67.84 0.78 20.98
N PHE A 57 -67.29 0.94 19.77
CA PHE A 57 -65.94 1.47 19.50
C PHE A 57 -65.61 2.57 20.52
N GLU A 58 -64.74 2.22 21.45
CA GLU A 58 -64.11 3.18 22.34
C GLU A 58 -63.32 4.16 21.43
N GLU A 59 -63.59 5.46 21.53
CA GLU A 59 -62.94 6.49 20.75
C GLU A 59 -61.42 6.26 20.83
N LEU A 60 -60.81 5.97 19.70
CA LEU A 60 -59.37 5.89 19.56
C LEU A 60 -58.74 7.12 20.25
N PRO A 61 -57.72 6.94 21.13
CA PRO A 61 -57.14 8.05 21.82
C PRO A 61 -56.73 9.11 20.81
N GLN A 62 -57.24 10.32 20.96
CA GLN A 62 -56.87 11.46 20.14
C GLN A 62 -55.37 11.65 20.29
N VAL A 63 -54.59 11.33 19.26
CA VAL A 63 -53.17 11.63 19.20
C VAL A 63 -53.02 13.13 19.44
N PRO A 64 -52.28 13.56 20.48
CA PRO A 64 -52.11 14.98 20.79
C PRO A 64 -51.60 15.69 19.54
N GLY A 65 -52.27 16.80 19.20
CA GLY A 65 -52.17 17.56 17.95
C GLY A 65 -50.80 17.52 17.31
N GLY A 66 -50.77 17.04 16.07
CA GLY A 66 -49.73 16.96 15.06
C GLY A 66 -48.32 17.17 15.60
N ALA A 67 -47.64 16.07 15.97
CA ALA A 67 -46.19 16.12 16.12
C ALA A 67 -45.64 16.65 14.77
N LYS A 68 -45.18 17.90 14.77
CA LYS A 68 -44.46 18.44 13.60
C LYS A 68 -43.28 17.50 13.37
N LEU A 69 -43.39 16.68 12.32
CA LEU A 69 -42.28 15.87 11.81
C LEU A 69 -41.16 16.87 11.44
N THR A 70 -40.27 17.12 12.39
CA THR A 70 -39.11 18.00 12.17
C THR A 70 -38.15 17.26 11.29
N ALA A 71 -37.77 17.89 10.19
CA ALA A 71 -36.70 17.38 9.35
C ALA A 71 -35.46 17.03 10.18
N PRO A 72 -34.78 15.92 9.90
CA PRO A 72 -33.57 15.54 10.60
C PRO A 72 -32.56 16.68 10.58
N ARG A 73 -32.06 17.07 11.75
CA ARG A 73 -31.11 18.16 11.89
C ARG A 73 -29.80 17.74 11.22
N GLU A 74 -29.27 18.58 10.31
CA GLU A 74 -27.93 18.37 9.78
C GLU A 74 -26.93 18.39 10.93
N THR A 75 -26.31 17.25 11.20
CA THR A 75 -25.28 17.10 12.22
C THR A 75 -23.93 17.41 11.61
N ARG A 76 -23.34 18.53 12.03
CA ARG A 76 -21.97 18.90 11.68
C ARG A 76 -21.00 17.91 12.31
N ILE A 77 -20.03 17.40 11.55
CA ILE A 77 -18.96 16.55 12.08
C ILE A 77 -18.04 17.42 12.95
N PRO A 78 -17.87 17.12 14.26
CA PRO A 78 -17.06 17.96 15.14
C PRO A 78 -15.56 17.85 14.82
N GLY A 79 -14.85 18.97 14.90
CA GLY A 79 -13.38 18.99 14.98
C GLY A 79 -12.61 18.85 13.68
N ALA A 80 -13.26 18.95 12.52
CA ALA A 80 -12.59 18.92 11.23
C ALA A 80 -12.93 20.14 10.38
N ASP A 81 -11.97 20.62 9.61
CA ASP A 81 -12.17 21.67 8.64
C ASP A 81 -12.97 21.13 7.45
N THR A 82 -13.99 21.87 7.02
CA THR A 82 -14.87 21.49 5.91
C THR A 82 -14.58 22.36 4.70
N ASP A 83 -14.42 21.74 3.55
CA ASP A 83 -14.33 22.43 2.27
C ASP A 83 -15.71 22.60 1.65
N ASP A 84 -16.30 23.78 1.85
CA ASP A 84 -17.65 24.13 1.39
C ASP A 84 -17.63 24.99 0.09
N ARG A 85 -16.55 24.92 -0.70
CA ARG A 85 -16.48 25.59 -2.01
C ARG A 85 -17.66 25.18 -2.89
N ASP A 86 -18.18 26.10 -3.68
CA ASP A 86 -19.31 25.81 -4.60
C ASP A 86 -18.86 25.09 -5.90
N VAL A 87 -17.60 24.69 -5.99
CA VAL A 87 -17.06 23.93 -7.13
C VAL A 87 -17.13 22.42 -6.82
N PRO A 88 -17.65 21.61 -7.72
CA PRO A 88 -17.71 20.16 -7.54
C PRO A 88 -16.33 19.54 -7.31
N LEU A 89 -16.24 18.57 -6.40
CA LEU A 89 -15.00 17.82 -6.15
C LEU A 89 -14.82 16.76 -7.26
N THR A 90 -13.68 16.81 -7.93
CA THR A 90 -13.33 15.84 -8.96
C THR A 90 -12.40 14.74 -8.44
N LEU A 91 -12.41 13.57 -9.08
CA LEU A 91 -11.44 12.52 -8.79
C LEU A 91 -10.00 13.01 -8.96
N CYS A 92 -9.74 13.83 -10.00
CA CYS A 92 -8.42 14.43 -10.25
C CYS A 92 -7.90 15.23 -9.06
N GLU A 93 -8.76 16.06 -8.46
CA GLU A 93 -8.39 16.87 -7.29
C GLU A 93 -8.03 15.99 -6.09
N VAL A 94 -8.76 14.89 -5.88
CA VAL A 94 -8.46 13.93 -4.82
C VAL A 94 -7.13 13.22 -5.08
N LEU A 95 -6.89 12.73 -6.31
CA LEU A 95 -5.63 12.07 -6.67
C LEU A 95 -4.44 13.03 -6.61
N GLN A 96 -4.64 14.29 -7.00
CA GLN A 96 -3.63 15.34 -6.85
C GLN A 96 -3.32 15.62 -5.37
N SER A 97 -4.34 15.67 -4.51
CA SER A 97 -4.16 15.80 -3.07
C SER A 97 -3.35 14.64 -2.49
N VAL A 98 -3.60 13.40 -2.93
CA VAL A 98 -2.79 12.22 -2.55
C VAL A 98 -1.33 12.40 -2.95
N MET A 99 -1.10 12.83 -4.18
CA MET A 99 0.27 13.03 -4.70
C MET A 99 1.07 14.07 -3.91
N LEU A 100 0.41 15.15 -3.50
CA LEU A 100 1.10 16.29 -2.89
C LEU A 100 1.11 16.24 -1.36
N HIS A 101 0.04 15.72 -0.74
CA HIS A 101 -0.20 15.94 0.68
C HIS A 101 -0.43 14.66 1.50
N TYR A 102 -0.44 13.46 0.86
CA TYR A 102 -0.67 12.22 1.59
C TYR A 102 0.57 11.77 2.37
N PRO A 103 0.53 11.72 3.72
CA PRO A 103 1.72 11.51 4.55
C PRO A 103 2.42 10.18 4.31
N LEU A 104 1.67 9.09 4.04
CA LEU A 104 2.28 7.79 3.77
C LEU A 104 3.01 7.78 2.44
N LEU A 105 2.52 8.48 1.41
CA LEU A 105 3.25 8.61 0.15
C LEU A 105 4.53 9.44 0.34
N GLN A 106 4.43 10.57 1.06
CA GLN A 106 5.61 11.37 1.41
C GLN A 106 6.64 10.56 2.22
N ALA A 107 6.19 9.67 3.12
CA ALA A 107 7.08 8.78 3.87
C ALA A 107 7.80 7.79 2.95
N VAL A 108 7.08 7.17 2.00
CA VAL A 108 7.67 6.27 1.00
C VAL A 108 8.65 7.00 0.08
N GLU A 109 8.38 8.26 -0.29
CA GLU A 109 9.30 9.07 -1.10
C GLU A 109 10.64 9.34 -0.38
N ARG A 110 10.69 9.28 0.95
CA ARG A 110 11.95 9.37 1.71
C ARG A 110 12.89 8.20 1.47
N GLU A 111 12.41 7.08 0.89
CA GLU A 111 13.27 5.96 0.48
C GLU A 111 14.38 6.41 -0.50
N ARG A 112 14.13 7.42 -1.35
CA ARG A 112 15.18 8.03 -2.17
C ARG A 112 16.34 8.58 -1.32
N GLY A 113 16.00 9.33 -0.28
CA GLY A 113 16.99 9.89 0.64
C GLY A 113 17.71 8.83 1.46
N ILE A 114 16.98 7.79 1.90
CA ILE A 114 17.55 6.65 2.62
C ILE A 114 18.55 5.91 1.73
N ALA A 115 18.18 5.60 0.49
CA ALA A 115 19.05 4.92 -0.46
C ALA A 115 20.28 5.78 -0.84
N ALA A 116 20.10 7.09 -1.05
CA ALA A 116 21.20 8.01 -1.28
C ALA A 116 22.17 8.09 -0.08
N GLY A 117 21.65 8.10 1.15
CA GLY A 117 22.44 8.04 2.37
C GLY A 117 23.25 6.74 2.48
N LYS A 118 22.64 5.59 2.13
CA LYS A 118 23.35 4.29 2.08
C LYS A 118 24.45 4.29 1.02
N LEU A 119 24.23 4.89 -0.14
CA LEU A 119 25.27 5.06 -1.16
C LEU A 119 26.42 5.93 -0.65
N THR A 120 26.12 7.06 -0.02
CA THR A 120 27.15 7.92 0.61
C THR A 120 27.94 7.15 1.66
N SER A 121 27.27 6.39 2.53
CA SER A 121 27.91 5.52 3.51
C SER A 121 28.84 4.46 2.86
N ALA A 122 28.39 3.85 1.76
CA ALA A 122 29.20 2.89 1.01
C ALA A 122 30.43 3.52 0.34
N MET A 123 30.35 4.80 -0.04
CA MET A 123 31.50 5.57 -0.54
C MET A 123 32.54 5.86 0.54
N GLY A 124 32.13 5.91 1.81
CA GLY A 124 33.02 6.09 2.96
C GLY A 124 34.12 5.02 3.09
N ALA A 125 33.97 3.86 2.44
CA ALA A 125 35.05 2.87 2.33
C ALA A 125 36.28 3.39 1.56
N PHE A 126 36.13 4.46 0.80
CA PHE A 126 37.17 5.10 0.01
C PHE A 126 37.62 6.43 0.60
N ASP A 127 37.13 6.79 1.78
CA ASP A 127 37.56 8.00 2.49
C ASP A 127 39.01 7.86 2.99
N THR A 128 39.69 8.99 3.10
CA THR A 128 40.98 9.05 3.70
C THR A 128 40.87 8.77 5.19
N ASN A 129 41.47 7.68 5.64
CA ASN A 129 41.51 7.32 7.06
C ASN A 129 42.77 7.86 7.71
N VAL A 130 42.63 8.68 8.74
CA VAL A 130 43.73 9.19 9.58
C VAL A 130 43.70 8.41 10.89
N SER A 131 44.84 7.82 11.25
CA SER A 131 44.98 7.01 12.46
C SER A 131 46.16 7.46 13.29
N GLY A 132 46.04 7.37 14.59
CA GLY A 132 47.12 7.60 15.54
C GLY A 132 47.10 6.52 16.62
N ALA A 133 48.29 6.00 16.97
CA ALA A 133 48.44 5.03 18.03
C ALA A 133 49.66 5.38 18.89
N GLY A 134 49.53 5.27 20.20
CA GLY A 134 50.61 5.41 21.15
C GLY A 134 50.70 4.18 22.06
N ASN A 135 51.88 3.60 22.22
CA ASN A 135 52.13 2.47 23.10
C ASN A 135 53.28 2.78 24.02
N ALA A 136 53.12 2.52 25.30
CA ALA A 136 54.16 2.59 26.31
C ALA A 136 54.29 1.21 26.99
N LEU A 137 55.47 0.64 26.98
CA LEU A 137 55.78 -0.58 27.70
C LEU A 137 56.68 -0.17 28.91
N ALA A 138 56.14 -0.24 30.12
CA ALA A 138 56.80 0.13 31.36
C ALA A 138 56.48 -0.87 32.47
N PRO A 139 57.17 -0.90 33.60
CA PRO A 139 58.55 -1.09 33.72
C PRO A 139 58.97 -2.57 33.60
N GLY A 140 60.08 -2.87 32.95
CA GLY A 140 60.62 -4.22 32.77
C GLY A 140 61.95 -4.23 32.06
N THR A 141 62.37 -5.40 31.60
CA THR A 141 63.68 -5.58 30.91
C THR A 141 63.75 -4.80 29.58
N TYR A 142 62.57 -4.37 29.04
CA TYR A 142 62.51 -3.64 27.80
C TYR A 142 61.49 -2.48 27.92
N GLU A 143 61.95 -1.33 28.39
CA GLU A 143 61.13 -0.11 28.42
C GLU A 143 61.16 0.57 27.06
N ASN A 144 60.00 0.75 26.43
CA ASN A 144 59.90 1.46 25.15
C ASN A 144 58.61 2.25 25.00
N TYR A 145 58.70 3.31 24.21
CA TYR A 145 57.60 4.19 23.84
C TYR A 145 57.51 4.24 22.32
N ARG A 146 56.29 4.09 21.79
CA ARG A 146 56.04 4.14 20.36
C ARG A 146 54.84 5.03 20.08
N SER A 147 54.95 5.87 19.05
CA SER A 147 53.84 6.63 18.50
C SER A 147 53.82 6.45 16.99
N ASP A 148 52.67 6.16 16.48
CA ASP A 148 52.42 6.01 15.04
C ASP A 148 51.31 6.97 14.62
N PHE A 149 51.55 7.77 13.58
CA PHE A 149 50.55 8.55 12.86
C PHE A 149 50.51 8.06 11.42
N GLY A 150 49.29 7.76 10.91
CA GLY A 150 49.13 7.23 9.58
C GLY A 150 47.97 7.84 8.85
N VAL A 151 48.10 7.94 7.53
CA VAL A 151 47.05 8.26 6.59
C VAL A 151 46.95 7.12 5.60
N GLN A 152 45.75 6.63 5.35
CA GLN A 152 45.50 5.53 4.43
C GLN A 152 44.29 5.86 3.57
N GLN A 153 44.38 5.57 2.28
CA GLN A 153 43.28 5.77 1.34
C GLN A 153 43.18 4.61 0.36
N MET A 154 42.00 3.98 0.34
CA MET A 154 41.66 3.00 -0.65
C MET A 154 41.18 3.69 -1.92
N LEU A 155 41.77 3.38 -3.08
CA LEU A 155 41.30 3.93 -4.34
C LEU A 155 40.11 3.13 -4.89
N PRO A 156 39.15 3.81 -5.53
CA PRO A 156 37.97 3.14 -6.09
C PRO A 156 38.26 2.25 -7.32
N TYR A 157 39.50 2.19 -7.74
CA TYR A 157 39.96 1.45 -8.92
C TYR A 157 41.08 0.47 -8.54
N GLY A 158 41.04 -0.73 -9.13
CA GLY A 158 42.11 -1.73 -9.02
C GLY A 158 42.37 -2.28 -7.61
N GLY A 159 41.62 -1.89 -6.59
CA GLY A 159 41.83 -2.29 -5.21
C GLY A 159 43.10 -1.71 -4.57
N VAL A 160 43.67 -0.67 -5.19
CA VAL A 160 44.91 -0.02 -4.73
C VAL A 160 44.69 0.71 -3.41
N ASN A 161 45.60 0.52 -2.46
CA ASN A 161 45.62 1.20 -1.18
C ASN A 161 46.90 2.02 -1.06
N LEU A 162 46.76 3.32 -0.91
CA LEU A 162 47.85 4.24 -0.64
C LEU A 162 47.94 4.45 0.87
N PHE A 163 49.17 4.45 1.40
CA PHE A 163 49.38 4.75 2.80
C PHE A 163 50.65 5.58 3.01
N GLY A 164 50.62 6.39 4.04
CA GLY A 164 51.76 7.17 4.48
C GLY A 164 51.66 7.44 5.97
N GLY A 165 52.77 7.70 6.60
CA GLY A 165 52.75 7.97 8.02
C GLY A 165 54.12 8.35 8.60
N TYR A 166 54.06 8.69 9.85
CA TYR A 166 55.19 9.02 10.66
C TYR A 166 55.14 8.21 11.95
N ARG A 167 56.28 7.65 12.38
CA ARG A 167 56.37 6.93 13.62
C ARG A 167 57.61 7.31 14.39
N THR A 168 57.54 7.19 15.73
CA THR A 168 58.66 7.32 16.62
C THR A 168 58.75 6.09 17.51
N GLY A 169 59.95 5.68 17.85
CA GLY A 169 60.20 4.58 18.78
C GLY A 169 61.44 4.86 19.61
N PHE A 170 61.29 4.94 20.92
CA PHE A 170 62.37 5.24 21.90
C PHE A 170 62.43 4.15 22.95
N GLY A 171 63.65 3.87 23.46
CA GLY A 171 63.88 2.88 24.51
C GLY A 171 64.41 1.56 23.99
N ASP A 172 64.33 0.52 24.81
CA ASP A 172 64.91 -0.79 24.55
C ASP A 172 63.89 -1.70 23.81
N PHE A 173 64.24 -2.17 22.62
CA PHE A 173 63.43 -3.07 21.80
C PHE A 173 64.04 -4.45 21.72
N THR A 174 63.19 -5.49 21.79
CA THR A 174 63.64 -6.87 21.59
C THR A 174 63.96 -7.11 20.11
N THR A 175 65.16 -7.56 19.80
CA THR A 175 65.58 -7.78 18.39
C THR A 175 64.78 -8.85 17.65
N TYR A 176 64.27 -9.87 18.34
CA TYR A 176 63.54 -10.97 17.74
C TYR A 176 62.02 -10.68 17.49
N ASN A 177 61.49 -9.55 17.99
CA ASN A 177 60.09 -9.18 17.79
C ASN A 177 59.88 -8.26 16.58
N LEU A 178 60.82 -8.08 15.68
CA LEU A 178 60.79 -7.21 14.49
C LEU A 178 60.37 -5.75 14.80
N GLN A 179 60.56 -5.32 16.04
CA GLN A 179 60.28 -3.94 16.46
C GLN A 179 61.46 -3.05 16.10
N ARG A 180 61.14 -1.86 15.57
CA ARG A 180 62.17 -0.93 15.10
C ARG A 180 62.37 0.22 16.08
N LEU A 181 63.62 0.41 16.50
CA LEU A 181 64.07 1.66 17.03
C LEU A 181 64.21 2.67 15.88
N THR A 182 63.67 3.90 16.05
CA THR A 182 63.85 4.98 15.06
C THR A 182 65.04 5.87 15.47
N ALA A 183 65.53 6.70 14.53
CA ALA A 183 66.37 7.82 14.87
C ALA A 183 65.59 8.83 15.75
N ASP A 184 66.32 9.81 16.36
CA ASP A 184 65.76 10.75 17.37
C ASP A 184 64.60 11.61 16.84
N ALA A 185 64.55 11.90 15.54
CA ALA A 185 63.44 12.61 14.91
C ALA A 185 62.43 11.67 14.23
N GLY A 186 62.42 10.37 14.57
CA GLY A 186 61.43 9.42 14.05
C GLY A 186 61.68 8.92 12.64
N GLU A 187 60.67 8.28 12.04
CA GLU A 187 60.73 7.68 10.70
C GLU A 187 59.49 8.05 9.90
N PHE A 188 59.66 8.54 8.68
CA PHE A 188 58.62 8.67 7.69
C PHE A 188 58.48 7.37 6.88
N ARG A 189 57.23 6.95 6.63
CA ARG A 189 56.93 5.78 5.80
C ARG A 189 55.82 6.08 4.84
N GLY A 190 55.85 5.50 3.66
CA GLY A 190 54.80 5.60 2.68
C GLY A 190 54.88 4.48 1.67
N GLY A 191 53.75 4.15 1.06
CA GLY A 191 53.75 3.07 0.12
C GLY A 191 52.43 2.86 -0.58
N ILE A 192 52.44 1.84 -1.43
CA ILE A 192 51.32 1.39 -2.22
C ILE A 192 51.14 -0.11 -2.01
N ALA A 193 49.94 -0.53 -1.67
CA ALA A 193 49.55 -1.94 -1.69
C ALA A 193 48.50 -2.17 -2.76
N MET A 194 48.66 -3.20 -3.60
CA MET A 194 47.72 -3.51 -4.66
C MET A 194 47.51 -5.02 -4.82
N PRO A 195 46.27 -5.48 -4.95
CA PRO A 195 45.98 -6.86 -5.29
C PRO A 195 46.29 -7.13 -6.76
N LEU A 196 46.92 -8.25 -7.04
CA LEU A 196 47.28 -8.67 -8.42
C LEU A 196 46.28 -9.67 -9.01
N ALA A 197 45.54 -10.40 -8.15
CA ALA A 197 44.54 -11.38 -8.56
C ALA A 197 43.22 -11.18 -7.83
N LYS A 198 43.00 -11.84 -6.69
CA LYS A 198 41.80 -11.64 -5.87
C LYS A 198 41.72 -10.16 -5.43
N ASN A 199 40.48 -9.57 -5.46
CA ASN A 199 40.19 -8.18 -5.11
C ASN A 199 40.74 -7.13 -6.11
N ARG A 200 41.34 -7.53 -7.22
CA ARG A 200 41.79 -6.58 -8.26
C ARG A 200 40.62 -5.99 -9.04
N ASP A 201 39.76 -6.82 -9.61
CA ASP A 201 38.64 -6.37 -10.45
C ASP A 201 37.46 -5.87 -9.60
N ILE A 202 37.15 -6.60 -8.54
CA ILE A 202 36.09 -6.27 -7.60
C ILE A 202 36.46 -6.78 -6.20
N ASP A 203 36.23 -5.95 -5.20
CA ASP A 203 36.32 -6.28 -3.79
C ASP A 203 35.01 -5.96 -3.07
N ARG A 204 34.96 -6.21 -1.76
CA ARG A 204 33.78 -5.98 -0.96
C ARG A 204 33.33 -4.52 -0.98
N ALA A 205 34.24 -3.55 -0.87
CA ALA A 205 33.94 -2.12 -0.84
C ALA A 205 33.30 -1.65 -2.17
N ARG A 206 33.94 -2.03 -3.31
CA ARG A 206 33.43 -1.69 -4.64
C ARG A 206 32.11 -2.38 -4.94
N ALA A 207 31.94 -3.64 -4.53
CA ALA A 207 30.68 -4.36 -4.66
C ALA A 207 29.56 -3.69 -3.84
N THR A 208 29.83 -3.34 -2.56
CA THR A 208 28.86 -2.65 -1.71
C THR A 208 28.46 -1.29 -2.29
N ARG A 209 29.42 -0.51 -2.82
CA ARG A 209 29.12 0.75 -3.51
C ARG A 209 28.24 0.54 -4.76
N ALA A 210 28.57 -0.46 -5.59
CA ALA A 210 27.78 -0.77 -6.78
C ALA A 210 26.35 -1.24 -6.45
N GLN A 211 26.20 -2.08 -5.42
CA GLN A 211 24.91 -2.51 -4.91
C GLN A 211 24.11 -1.36 -4.32
N ALA A 212 24.75 -0.46 -3.55
CA ALA A 212 24.09 0.73 -3.01
C ALA A 212 23.62 1.71 -4.10
N ALA A 213 24.38 1.83 -5.20
CA ALA A 213 23.94 2.61 -6.35
C ALA A 213 22.69 2.02 -7.02
N LEU A 214 22.61 0.69 -7.13
CA LEU A 214 21.40 0.01 -7.60
C LEU A 214 20.22 0.15 -6.61
N ASP A 215 20.48 0.25 -5.31
CA ASP A 215 19.44 0.51 -4.30
C ASP A 215 18.80 1.89 -4.47
N VAL A 216 19.55 2.91 -4.91
CA VAL A 216 18.98 4.21 -5.29
C VAL A 216 17.98 4.05 -6.43
N SER A 217 18.33 3.26 -7.44
CA SER A 217 17.43 2.97 -8.56
C SER A 217 16.22 2.11 -8.16
N LEU A 218 16.37 1.23 -7.16
CA LEU A 218 15.30 0.38 -6.64
C LEU A 218 14.23 1.15 -5.85
N ALA A 219 14.54 2.34 -5.36
CA ALA A 219 13.58 3.18 -4.67
C ALA A 219 12.42 3.61 -5.58
N GLU A 220 12.69 3.91 -6.86
CA GLU A 220 11.66 4.39 -7.79
C GLU A 220 10.53 3.38 -8.05
N PRO A 221 10.79 2.11 -8.41
CA PRO A 221 9.72 1.13 -8.55
C PRO A 221 8.93 0.88 -7.26
N ALA A 222 9.59 0.96 -6.09
CA ALA A 222 8.90 0.80 -4.80
C ALA A 222 7.94 1.98 -4.53
N ILE A 223 8.39 3.21 -4.81
CA ILE A 223 7.56 4.41 -4.68
C ILE A 223 6.38 4.37 -5.66
N LEU A 224 6.62 3.99 -6.92
CA LEU A 224 5.57 3.88 -7.93
C LEU A 224 4.51 2.85 -7.53
N ARG A 225 4.92 1.70 -7.00
CA ARG A 225 3.97 0.69 -6.49
C ARG A 225 3.07 1.26 -5.40
N SER A 226 3.67 1.88 -4.39
CA SER A 226 2.91 2.48 -3.29
C SER A 226 1.99 3.62 -3.76
N ARG A 227 2.45 4.41 -4.73
CA ARG A 227 1.64 5.45 -5.36
C ARG A 227 0.37 4.88 -5.99
N LEU A 228 0.51 3.84 -6.82
CA LEU A 228 -0.63 3.18 -7.48
C LEU A 228 -1.61 2.60 -6.45
N ASP A 229 -1.11 1.97 -5.38
CA ASP A 229 -1.94 1.41 -4.33
C ASP A 229 -2.73 2.50 -3.58
N TYR A 230 -2.10 3.62 -3.23
CA TYR A 230 -2.78 4.74 -2.55
C TYR A 230 -3.77 5.47 -3.46
N MET A 231 -3.44 5.67 -4.74
CA MET A 231 -4.36 6.27 -5.71
C MET A 231 -5.59 5.38 -5.95
N ARG A 232 -5.39 4.06 -6.04
CA ARG A 232 -6.49 3.10 -6.15
C ARG A 232 -7.42 3.18 -4.93
N ALA A 233 -6.87 3.23 -3.72
CA ALA A 233 -7.65 3.35 -2.50
C ALA A 233 -8.40 4.69 -2.44
N ALA A 234 -7.77 5.79 -2.84
CA ALA A 234 -8.39 7.12 -2.90
C ALA A 234 -9.53 7.18 -3.92
N ALA A 235 -9.35 6.60 -5.12
CA ALA A 235 -10.38 6.53 -6.14
C ALA A 235 -11.60 5.73 -5.67
N ARG A 236 -11.38 4.58 -5.02
CA ARG A 236 -12.46 3.79 -4.43
C ARG A 236 -13.22 4.56 -3.34
N SER A 237 -12.50 5.31 -2.50
CA SER A 237 -13.10 6.16 -1.47
C SER A 237 -13.92 7.30 -2.07
N TYR A 238 -13.42 7.94 -3.14
CA TYR A 238 -14.14 8.98 -3.87
C TYR A 238 -15.45 8.47 -4.48
N TRP A 239 -15.44 7.34 -5.18
CA TRP A 239 -16.64 6.75 -5.77
C TRP A 239 -17.63 6.27 -4.69
N ASN A 240 -17.12 5.82 -3.54
CA ASN A 240 -17.97 5.52 -2.40
C ASN A 240 -18.70 6.76 -1.87
N TRP A 241 -17.98 7.87 -1.74
CA TRP A 241 -18.52 9.13 -1.27
C TRP A 241 -19.58 9.69 -2.23
N SER A 242 -19.30 9.71 -3.52
CA SER A 242 -20.26 10.16 -4.55
C SER A 242 -21.53 9.29 -4.55
N GLY A 243 -21.41 7.96 -4.56
CA GLY A 243 -22.54 7.06 -4.53
C GLY A 243 -23.38 7.13 -3.24
N THR A 244 -22.75 7.36 -2.07
CA THR A 244 -23.51 7.57 -0.83
C THR A 244 -24.28 8.88 -0.86
N GLY A 245 -23.75 9.92 -1.51
CA GLY A 245 -24.42 11.19 -1.72
C GLY A 245 -25.70 11.04 -2.53
N GLU A 246 -25.63 10.35 -3.67
CA GLU A 246 -26.83 10.09 -4.50
C GLU A 246 -27.89 9.28 -3.75
N ARG A 247 -27.49 8.22 -3.02
CA ARG A 247 -28.43 7.44 -2.20
C ARG A 247 -29.13 8.30 -1.15
N ARG A 248 -28.44 9.27 -0.57
CA ARG A 248 -29.02 10.21 0.37
C ARG A 248 -30.06 11.12 -0.31
N LEU A 249 -29.79 11.62 -1.51
CA LEU A 249 -30.73 12.43 -2.29
C LEU A 249 -31.97 11.63 -2.68
N ALA A 250 -31.81 10.37 -3.08
CA ALA A 250 -32.94 9.48 -3.37
C ALA A 250 -33.84 9.24 -2.13
N ALA A 251 -33.23 9.11 -0.94
CA ALA A 251 -33.96 8.94 0.32
C ALA A 251 -34.74 10.21 0.70
N ASP A 252 -34.16 11.42 0.50
CA ASP A 252 -34.86 12.68 0.72
C ASP A 252 -36.09 12.80 -0.19
N TYR A 253 -35.90 12.56 -1.48
CA TYR A 253 -36.99 12.61 -2.45
C TYR A 253 -38.16 11.68 -2.06
N LEU A 254 -37.85 10.50 -1.50
CA LEU A 254 -38.87 9.55 -1.05
C LEU A 254 -39.66 10.08 0.15
N VAL A 255 -39.02 10.83 1.05
CA VAL A 255 -39.72 11.49 2.19
C VAL A 255 -40.62 12.61 1.68
N ASP A 256 -40.10 13.47 0.79
CA ASP A 256 -40.85 14.59 0.23
C ASP A 256 -42.15 14.11 -0.47
N LEU A 257 -42.04 13.02 -1.25
CA LEU A 257 -43.17 12.41 -1.93
C LEU A 257 -44.25 11.91 -0.96
N ALA A 258 -43.84 11.34 0.20
CA ALA A 258 -44.80 10.89 1.21
C ALA A 258 -45.42 12.07 1.98
N ALA A 259 -44.66 13.15 2.19
CA ALA A 259 -45.15 14.36 2.83
C ALA A 259 -46.17 15.11 1.95
N GLU A 260 -45.93 15.21 0.64
CA GLU A 260 -46.91 15.74 -0.34
C GLU A 260 -48.22 14.93 -0.29
N ARG A 261 -48.09 13.60 -0.24
CA ARG A 261 -49.27 12.72 -0.12
C ARG A 261 -50.04 12.93 1.18
N ASP A 262 -49.36 13.19 2.33
CA ASP A 262 -50.07 13.45 3.60
C ASP A 262 -50.99 14.65 3.52
N VAL A 263 -50.57 15.70 2.79
CA VAL A 263 -51.44 16.87 2.53
C VAL A 263 -52.65 16.49 1.73
N GLU A 264 -52.54 15.69 0.68
CA GLU A 264 -53.69 15.23 -0.13
C GLU A 264 -54.65 14.35 0.70
N ILE A 265 -54.12 13.39 1.46
CA ILE A 265 -54.92 12.52 2.33
C ILE A 265 -55.63 13.36 3.39
N ALA A 266 -54.95 14.34 4.01
CA ALA A 266 -55.55 15.22 5.01
C ALA A 266 -56.77 15.98 4.47
N MET A 267 -56.68 16.50 3.25
CA MET A 267 -57.79 17.16 2.57
C MET A 267 -58.97 16.20 2.34
N ARG A 268 -58.71 14.95 1.90
CA ARG A 268 -59.77 13.93 1.68
C ARG A 268 -60.42 13.50 2.98
N VAL A 269 -59.68 13.37 4.08
CA VAL A 269 -60.20 13.07 5.42
C VAL A 269 -61.09 14.19 5.90
N GLN A 270 -60.68 15.47 5.74
CA GLN A 270 -61.52 16.63 6.11
C GLN A 270 -62.82 16.70 5.30
N ALA A 271 -62.79 16.28 4.02
CA ALA A 271 -63.96 16.18 3.17
C ALA A 271 -64.83 14.96 3.48
N GLY A 272 -64.45 14.09 4.41
CA GLY A 272 -65.18 12.85 4.73
C GLY A 272 -65.08 11.77 3.61
N ALA A 273 -64.15 11.93 2.67
CA ALA A 273 -63.98 11.02 1.52
C ALA A 273 -63.03 9.84 1.83
N THR A 274 -62.29 9.89 2.93
CA THR A 274 -61.30 8.86 3.30
C THR A 274 -61.25 8.73 4.85
N ALA A 275 -61.02 7.52 5.34
CA ALA A 275 -60.90 7.26 6.78
C ALA A 275 -59.59 7.83 7.35
N ASN A 276 -59.59 8.31 8.59
CA ASN A 276 -58.40 8.87 9.23
C ASN A 276 -57.25 7.86 9.41
N ILE A 277 -57.57 6.56 9.40
CA ILE A 277 -56.56 5.49 9.50
C ILE A 277 -55.57 5.53 8.33
N GLU A 278 -56.03 5.88 7.09
CA GLU A 278 -55.15 6.00 5.94
C GLU A 278 -54.09 7.11 6.10
N ARG A 279 -54.49 8.20 6.79
CA ARG A 279 -53.55 9.26 7.14
C ARG A 279 -52.51 8.82 8.19
N LEU A 280 -52.94 8.07 9.21
CA LEU A 280 -52.03 7.52 10.22
C LEU A 280 -51.06 6.55 9.61
N ASP A 281 -51.47 5.68 8.69
CA ASP A 281 -50.59 4.77 7.95
C ASP A 281 -49.57 5.54 7.11
N ASN A 282 -49.99 6.62 6.44
CA ASN A 282 -49.02 7.44 5.71
C ASN A 282 -48.03 8.17 6.62
N GLN A 283 -48.45 8.65 7.78
CA GLN A 283 -47.58 9.26 8.77
C GLN A 283 -46.55 8.27 9.35
N GLN A 284 -46.99 7.03 9.62
CA GLN A 284 -46.09 5.95 9.99
C GLN A 284 -45.04 5.70 8.87
N ASN A 285 -45.48 5.67 7.61
CA ASN A 285 -44.56 5.50 6.49
C ASN A 285 -43.57 6.68 6.35
N ILE A 286 -44.02 7.94 6.56
CA ILE A 286 -43.11 9.10 6.61
C ILE A 286 -42.04 8.92 7.71
N ALA A 287 -42.43 8.49 8.90
CA ALA A 287 -41.49 8.25 9.99
C ALA A 287 -40.44 7.17 9.65
N LEU A 288 -40.87 6.08 8.99
CA LEU A 288 -40.00 5.02 8.49
C LEU A 288 -38.99 5.57 7.46
N ARG A 289 -39.47 6.35 6.48
CA ARG A 289 -38.63 6.98 5.44
C ARG A 289 -37.63 8.00 6.04
N GLN A 290 -38.05 8.75 7.07
CA GLN A 290 -37.15 9.64 7.80
C GLN A 290 -36.03 8.87 8.52
N ALA A 291 -36.31 7.69 9.06
CA ALA A 291 -35.27 6.84 9.63
C ALA A 291 -34.24 6.38 8.56
N VAL A 292 -34.69 6.08 7.35
CA VAL A 292 -33.78 5.77 6.21
C VAL A 292 -32.91 6.99 5.85
N VAL A 293 -33.49 8.20 5.87
CA VAL A 293 -32.73 9.45 5.67
C VAL A 293 -31.63 9.60 6.71
N VAL A 294 -31.89 9.33 7.99
CA VAL A 294 -30.87 9.39 9.05
C VAL A 294 -29.76 8.35 8.83
N GLN A 295 -30.10 7.13 8.39
CA GLN A 295 -29.12 6.09 8.07
C GLN A 295 -28.24 6.48 6.88
N THR A 296 -28.84 6.97 5.80
CA THR A 296 -28.08 7.42 4.62
C THR A 296 -27.23 8.65 4.92
N ASP A 297 -27.71 9.56 5.79
CA ASP A 297 -26.93 10.70 6.27
C ASP A 297 -25.68 10.25 7.02
N ARG A 298 -25.82 9.26 7.90
CA ARG A 298 -24.68 8.66 8.60
C ARG A 298 -23.70 7.99 7.63
N ALA A 299 -24.20 7.33 6.58
CA ALA A 299 -23.34 6.73 5.54
C ALA A 299 -22.54 7.81 4.78
N VAL A 300 -23.16 8.94 4.44
CA VAL A 300 -22.48 10.09 3.82
C VAL A 300 -21.39 10.64 4.75
N GLN A 301 -21.67 10.82 6.03
CA GLN A 301 -20.69 11.29 7.00
C GLN A 301 -19.50 10.33 7.10
N GLN A 302 -19.74 9.03 7.15
CA GLN A 302 -18.69 8.01 7.18
C GLN A 302 -17.83 8.07 5.91
N ALA A 303 -18.45 8.10 4.73
CA ALA A 303 -17.74 8.18 3.47
C ALA A 303 -16.93 9.49 3.33
N THR A 304 -17.47 10.61 3.85
CA THR A 304 -16.74 11.90 3.90
C THR A 304 -15.50 11.83 4.79
N ILE A 305 -15.61 11.18 5.95
CA ILE A 305 -14.48 10.97 6.86
C ILE A 305 -13.43 10.03 6.22
N GLU A 306 -13.86 8.95 5.57
CA GLU A 306 -12.96 8.04 4.84
C GLU A 306 -12.24 8.77 3.70
N LEU A 307 -12.96 9.59 2.93
CA LEU A 307 -12.37 10.39 1.85
C LEU A 307 -11.34 11.40 2.38
N SER A 308 -11.58 12.01 3.54
CA SER A 308 -10.66 12.98 4.14
C SER A 308 -9.28 12.40 4.49
N MET A 309 -9.14 11.07 4.58
CA MET A 309 -7.84 10.45 4.73
C MET A 309 -6.94 10.69 3.50
N TYR A 310 -7.55 10.83 2.32
CA TYR A 310 -6.89 11.05 1.04
C TYR A 310 -6.99 12.49 0.56
N TYR A 311 -8.11 13.16 0.85
CA TYR A 311 -8.34 14.56 0.51
C TYR A 311 -7.84 15.46 1.65
N ARG A 312 -6.79 16.25 1.38
CA ARG A 312 -6.06 17.00 2.39
C ARG A 312 -5.81 18.43 1.94
N ASP A 313 -5.65 19.32 2.90
CA ASP A 313 -5.23 20.70 2.67
C ASP A 313 -3.71 20.76 2.33
N PRO A 314 -3.21 21.94 1.89
CA PRO A 314 -1.77 22.12 1.63
C PRO A 314 -0.87 21.94 2.85
N ALA A 315 -1.42 21.99 4.07
CA ALA A 315 -0.69 21.72 5.30
C ALA A 315 -0.66 20.20 5.65
N GLY A 316 -1.32 19.38 4.84
CA GLY A 316 -1.39 17.94 5.03
C GLY A 316 -2.42 17.49 6.06
N LYS A 317 -3.35 18.36 6.50
CA LYS A 317 -4.45 17.96 7.39
C LYS A 317 -5.63 17.39 6.60
N PRO A 318 -6.35 16.39 7.15
CA PRO A 318 -7.57 15.88 6.55
C PRO A 318 -8.59 16.99 6.36
N LEU A 319 -9.20 17.06 5.16
CA LEU A 319 -10.19 18.06 4.79
C LEU A 319 -11.50 17.35 4.44
N LEU A 320 -12.59 17.69 5.12
CA LEU A 320 -13.90 17.11 4.84
C LEU A 320 -14.49 17.76 3.58
N ALA A 321 -14.84 16.96 2.59
CA ALA A 321 -15.55 17.44 1.41
C ALA A 321 -16.99 17.82 1.78
N GLY A 322 -17.36 19.08 1.58
CA GLY A 322 -18.71 19.58 1.85
C GLY A 322 -19.74 18.94 0.91
N ARG A 323 -21.00 18.87 1.34
CA ARG A 323 -22.10 18.30 0.53
C ARG A 323 -22.31 19.03 -0.80
N LYS A 324 -22.08 20.32 -0.84
CA LYS A 324 -22.18 21.15 -2.05
C LYS A 324 -21.20 20.73 -3.15
N ARG A 325 -20.13 20.05 -2.78
CA ARG A 325 -19.11 19.55 -3.69
C ARG A 325 -19.43 18.17 -4.29
N MET A 326 -20.49 17.51 -3.82
CA MET A 326 -20.90 16.21 -4.36
C MET A 326 -21.33 16.33 -5.81
N GLN A 327 -20.83 15.42 -6.64
CA GLN A 327 -21.27 15.23 -8.00
C GLN A 327 -22.02 13.91 -8.12
N PRO A 328 -23.05 13.84 -9.00
CA PRO A 328 -23.63 12.57 -9.36
C PRO A 328 -22.58 11.69 -10.05
N LEU A 329 -22.76 10.37 -9.91
CA LEU A 329 -21.94 9.40 -10.62
C LEU A 329 -22.15 9.56 -12.13
N PRO A 330 -21.07 9.63 -12.92
CA PRO A 330 -21.22 9.72 -14.38
C PRO A 330 -21.86 8.45 -14.95
N GLU A 331 -22.46 8.56 -16.13
CA GLU A 331 -22.98 7.40 -16.84
C GLU A 331 -21.82 6.49 -17.29
N PRO A 332 -21.93 5.17 -17.06
CA PRO A 332 -20.96 4.20 -17.51
C PRO A 332 -20.82 4.13 -19.02
N ILE A 333 -19.58 3.93 -19.49
CA ILE A 333 -19.26 3.78 -20.90
C ILE A 333 -18.94 2.32 -21.18
N GLU A 334 -19.48 1.77 -22.27
CA GLU A 334 -19.25 0.37 -22.65
C GLU A 334 -17.77 0.09 -22.88
N PRO A 335 -17.17 -0.85 -22.11
CA PRO A 335 -15.78 -1.23 -22.30
C PRO A 335 -15.59 -2.00 -23.59
N THR A 336 -14.64 -1.60 -24.42
CA THR A 336 -14.33 -2.25 -25.68
C THR A 336 -13.25 -3.31 -25.52
N PRO A 337 -13.20 -4.40 -26.33
CA PRO A 337 -12.11 -5.36 -26.31
C PRO A 337 -10.73 -4.72 -26.57
N LEU A 338 -10.67 -3.63 -27.34
CA LEU A 338 -9.46 -2.87 -27.59
C LEU A 338 -8.88 -2.28 -26.30
N LEU A 339 -9.73 -1.91 -25.33
CA LEU A 339 -9.30 -1.41 -24.02
C LEU A 339 -8.47 -2.47 -23.28
N PHE A 340 -8.88 -3.74 -23.33
CA PHE A 340 -8.13 -4.85 -22.72
C PHE A 340 -6.72 -4.96 -23.30
N GLU A 341 -6.61 -5.01 -24.65
CA GLU A 341 -5.31 -5.13 -25.31
C GLU A 341 -4.39 -3.94 -24.98
N GLN A 342 -4.93 -2.73 -25.00
CA GLN A 342 -4.18 -1.53 -24.64
C GLN A 342 -3.73 -1.54 -23.18
N SER A 343 -4.61 -1.93 -22.26
CA SER A 343 -4.30 -2.02 -20.84
C SER A 343 -3.24 -3.08 -20.56
N LEU A 344 -3.30 -4.22 -21.23
CA LEU A 344 -2.28 -5.27 -21.11
C LEU A 344 -0.90 -4.78 -21.59
N VAL A 345 -0.84 -4.12 -22.74
CA VAL A 345 0.42 -3.56 -23.27
C VAL A 345 0.98 -2.50 -22.30
N ARG A 346 0.14 -1.60 -21.79
CA ARG A 346 0.57 -0.58 -20.81
C ARG A 346 1.07 -1.22 -19.53
N ALA A 347 0.34 -2.19 -18.98
CA ALA A 347 0.72 -2.89 -17.75
C ALA A 347 2.10 -3.55 -17.88
N LEU A 348 2.34 -4.28 -18.96
CA LEU A 348 3.62 -4.95 -19.21
C LEU A 348 4.78 -3.95 -19.39
N ALA A 349 4.51 -2.75 -19.89
CA ALA A 349 5.52 -1.71 -20.08
C ALA A 349 5.79 -0.85 -18.83
N ALA A 350 4.75 -0.55 -18.04
CA ALA A 350 4.80 0.47 -16.99
C ALA A 350 4.82 -0.07 -15.55
N ARG A 351 4.48 -1.34 -15.34
CA ARG A 351 4.40 -1.92 -13.99
C ARG A 351 5.77 -1.99 -13.31
N PRO A 352 5.86 -1.52 -12.06
CA PRO A 352 7.13 -1.42 -11.34
C PRO A 352 7.75 -2.76 -10.96
N GLU A 353 6.98 -3.86 -10.95
CA GLU A 353 7.44 -5.20 -10.58
C GLU A 353 8.57 -5.69 -11.49
N PHE A 354 8.48 -5.46 -12.79
CA PHE A 354 9.52 -5.85 -13.74
C PHE A 354 10.81 -5.07 -13.52
N GLN A 355 10.72 -3.76 -13.37
CA GLN A 355 11.88 -2.91 -13.14
C GLN A 355 12.57 -3.28 -11.83
N ARG A 356 11.79 -3.54 -10.76
CA ARG A 356 12.31 -3.98 -9.47
C ARG A 356 13.09 -5.29 -9.59
N LEU A 357 12.51 -6.31 -10.24
CA LEU A 357 13.15 -7.61 -10.42
C LEU A 357 14.38 -7.52 -11.31
N ALA A 358 14.36 -6.69 -12.35
CA ALA A 358 15.51 -6.44 -13.21
C ALA A 358 16.68 -5.83 -12.40
N LEU A 359 16.43 -4.82 -11.58
CA LEU A 359 17.45 -4.19 -10.73
C LEU A 359 17.97 -5.15 -9.65
N GLN A 360 17.09 -5.98 -9.08
CA GLN A 360 17.51 -7.04 -8.14
C GLN A 360 18.41 -8.08 -8.84
N ARG A 361 18.13 -8.42 -10.08
CA ARG A 361 18.99 -9.27 -10.89
C ARG A 361 20.38 -8.64 -11.09
N GLU A 362 20.44 -7.35 -11.38
CA GLU A 362 21.72 -6.64 -11.51
C GLU A 362 22.52 -6.65 -10.21
N LYS A 363 21.86 -6.47 -9.05
CA LYS A 363 22.53 -6.62 -7.75
C LYS A 363 23.14 -8.01 -7.54
N LEU A 364 22.42 -9.06 -7.93
CA LEU A 364 22.94 -10.43 -7.87
C LEU A 364 24.06 -10.68 -8.86
N LEU A 365 24.08 -10.01 -10.01
CA LEU A 365 25.22 -10.08 -10.94
C LEU A 365 26.48 -9.45 -10.34
N VAL A 366 26.34 -8.34 -9.61
CA VAL A 366 27.46 -7.76 -8.84
C VAL A 366 27.95 -8.73 -7.76
N GLU A 367 27.03 -9.35 -7.02
CA GLU A 367 27.39 -10.32 -5.96
C GLU A 367 28.06 -11.58 -6.57
N ARG A 368 27.56 -12.08 -7.69
CA ARG A 368 28.18 -13.20 -8.40
C ARG A 368 29.60 -12.86 -8.83
N ARG A 369 29.81 -11.67 -9.40
CA ARG A 369 31.13 -11.20 -9.82
C ARG A 369 32.10 -11.11 -8.63
N LEU A 370 31.62 -10.64 -7.48
CA LEU A 370 32.39 -10.64 -6.25
C LEU A 370 32.73 -12.08 -5.80
N ALA A 371 31.74 -12.97 -5.77
CA ALA A 371 31.92 -14.37 -5.37
C ALA A 371 32.90 -15.13 -6.30
N GLU A 372 32.81 -14.91 -7.60
CA GLU A 372 33.75 -15.46 -8.59
C GLU A 372 35.17 -14.93 -8.36
N ASN A 373 35.33 -13.62 -8.10
CA ASN A 373 36.63 -13.03 -7.76
C ASN A 373 37.21 -13.61 -6.45
N GLN A 374 36.35 -13.91 -5.47
CA GLN A 374 36.79 -14.55 -4.22
C GLN A 374 37.29 -16.00 -4.38
N THR A 375 37.07 -16.64 -5.54
CA THR A 375 37.64 -17.96 -5.86
C THR A 375 39.11 -17.86 -6.29
N LEU A 376 39.60 -16.67 -6.66
CA LEU A 376 40.98 -16.44 -7.07
C LEU A 376 41.92 -16.50 -5.87
N PRO A 377 43.22 -16.84 -6.09
CA PRO A 377 44.23 -16.72 -5.03
C PRO A 377 44.42 -15.25 -4.64
N GLY A 378 44.64 -14.99 -3.37
CA GLY A 378 45.18 -13.71 -2.89
C GLY A 378 46.63 -13.59 -3.31
N LEU A 379 46.92 -12.57 -4.06
CA LEU A 379 48.30 -12.20 -4.46
C LEU A 379 48.39 -10.68 -4.34
N ASP A 380 49.02 -10.21 -3.30
CA ASP A 380 49.11 -8.78 -2.97
C ASP A 380 50.56 -8.33 -3.11
N ALA A 381 50.77 -7.28 -3.91
CA ALA A 381 52.08 -6.61 -4.03
C ALA A 381 52.05 -5.34 -3.20
N GLN A 382 53.10 -5.13 -2.43
CA GLN A 382 53.28 -3.93 -1.63
C GLN A 382 54.67 -3.35 -1.84
N LEU A 383 54.74 -2.05 -2.07
CA LEU A 383 55.94 -1.27 -2.14
C LEU A 383 55.94 -0.23 -1.00
N THR A 384 56.92 -0.27 -0.15
CA THR A 384 57.03 0.63 1.01
C THR A 384 58.38 1.32 1.02
N GLY A 385 58.38 2.63 1.10
CA GLY A 385 59.57 3.43 1.36
C GLY A 385 59.57 3.91 2.83
N ASN A 386 60.69 3.74 3.50
CA ASN A 386 60.91 4.22 4.87
C ASN A 386 62.14 5.12 4.89
N GLN A 387 62.08 6.21 5.65
CA GLN A 387 63.20 7.12 5.86
C GLN A 387 63.25 7.57 7.31
N ASP A 388 64.34 7.24 7.99
CA ASP A 388 64.66 7.78 9.33
C ASP A 388 65.05 9.27 9.23
N ALA A 389 64.61 10.06 10.20
CA ALA A 389 64.90 11.47 10.34
C ALA A 389 65.70 11.74 11.61
N GLY A 390 66.57 12.76 11.59
CA GLY A 390 67.40 13.13 12.73
C GLY A 390 68.73 12.38 12.82
N PHE A 391 69.29 12.34 14.03
CA PHE A 391 70.60 11.73 14.36
C PHE A 391 70.38 10.51 15.27
N GLY A 392 71.31 9.61 15.33
CA GLY A 392 71.21 8.44 16.17
C GLY A 392 71.30 7.11 15.40
N LYS A 393 71.27 5.99 16.13
CA LYS A 393 71.32 4.66 15.54
C LYS A 393 69.88 4.18 15.19
N SER A 394 69.56 4.08 13.92
CA SER A 394 68.39 3.35 13.46
C SER A 394 68.64 1.83 13.59
N SER A 395 67.57 1.05 13.79
CA SER A 395 67.60 -0.42 13.69
C SER A 395 67.99 -0.95 12.30
N LEU A 396 68.01 -0.06 11.31
CA LEU A 396 68.41 -0.34 9.92
C LEU A 396 69.88 0.09 9.63
N SER A 397 70.57 0.67 10.59
CA SER A 397 72.03 1.00 10.44
C SER A 397 72.83 -0.28 10.19
N GLY A 398 73.21 -0.52 8.95
CA GLY A 398 74.05 -1.65 8.54
C GLY A 398 75.49 -1.24 8.31
N PRO A 399 76.42 -2.21 8.12
CA PRO A 399 77.83 -1.95 7.91
C PRO A 399 78.17 -1.20 6.62
N PHE A 400 77.20 -0.88 5.74
CA PHE A 400 77.40 -0.27 4.43
C PHE A 400 76.79 1.13 4.27
N GLY A 401 76.41 1.81 5.32
CA GLY A 401 75.96 3.21 5.25
C GLY A 401 74.63 3.42 4.58
N LEU A 402 73.75 2.43 4.55
CA LEU A 402 72.35 2.53 4.08
C LEU A 402 71.45 3.13 5.17
N ASP A 403 71.92 4.14 5.80
CA ASP A 403 71.55 4.57 7.15
C ASP A 403 70.16 5.26 7.21
N ARG A 404 69.56 5.66 6.08
CA ARG A 404 68.40 6.55 6.15
C ARG A 404 67.24 6.26 5.20
N GLN A 405 67.43 5.41 4.20
CA GLN A 405 66.40 5.08 3.22
C GLN A 405 66.31 3.57 3.01
N VAL A 406 65.10 3.03 3.12
CA VAL A 406 64.81 1.63 2.81
C VAL A 406 63.62 1.57 1.86
N LEU A 407 63.85 0.92 0.73
CA LEU A 407 62.75 0.54 -0.17
C LEU A 407 62.54 -0.96 -0.01
N GLU A 408 61.32 -1.33 0.42
CA GLU A 408 60.91 -2.71 0.63
C GLU A 408 59.84 -3.05 -0.42
N ALA A 409 60.05 -4.10 -1.18
CA ALA A 409 59.04 -4.69 -2.07
C ALA A 409 58.67 -6.05 -1.52
N SER A 410 57.38 -6.27 -1.26
CA SER A 410 56.87 -7.54 -0.77
C SER A 410 55.76 -8.10 -1.65
N LEU A 411 55.69 -9.41 -1.76
CA LEU A 411 54.68 -10.17 -2.48
C LEU A 411 54.10 -11.19 -1.50
N VAL A 412 52.79 -11.05 -1.22
CA VAL A 412 52.10 -11.93 -0.28
C VAL A 412 51.11 -12.81 -1.05
N PHE A 413 51.31 -14.13 -0.93
CA PHE A 413 50.42 -15.13 -1.51
C PHE A 413 49.60 -15.81 -0.41
N GLN A 414 48.27 -15.86 -0.59
CA GLN A 414 47.38 -16.54 0.34
C GLN A 414 46.22 -17.19 -0.43
N MET A 415 45.98 -18.47 -0.20
CA MET A 415 44.89 -19.19 -0.79
C MET A 415 44.35 -20.28 0.12
N PRO A 416 43.03 -20.26 0.46
CA PRO A 416 42.40 -21.39 1.12
C PRO A 416 42.38 -22.61 0.17
N ALA A 417 42.93 -23.74 0.57
CA ALA A 417 43.05 -24.91 -0.30
C ALA A 417 41.69 -25.41 -0.84
N GLN A 418 40.68 -25.47 0.01
CA GLN A 418 39.34 -26.00 -0.35
C GLN A 418 38.44 -24.97 -1.02
N ARG A 419 38.61 -23.69 -0.80
CA ARG A 419 37.78 -22.57 -1.35
C ARG A 419 36.29 -22.75 -1.14
N ARG A 420 35.83 -23.47 -0.10
CA ARG A 420 34.43 -23.83 0.12
C ARG A 420 33.52 -22.62 0.25
N ASP A 421 33.95 -21.58 0.96
CA ASP A 421 33.18 -20.33 1.12
C ASP A 421 32.89 -19.66 -0.23
N ALA A 422 33.93 -19.43 -1.05
CA ALA A 422 33.79 -18.76 -2.32
C ALA A 422 32.95 -19.60 -3.33
N ARG A 423 33.20 -20.91 -3.41
CA ARG A 423 32.41 -21.81 -4.26
C ARG A 423 30.95 -21.90 -3.83
N GLY A 424 30.71 -21.94 -2.50
CA GLY A 424 29.36 -21.91 -1.94
C GLY A 424 28.60 -20.63 -2.29
N LYS A 425 29.27 -19.47 -2.21
CA LYS A 425 28.70 -18.17 -2.62
C LYS A 425 28.36 -18.12 -4.11
N VAL A 426 29.23 -18.64 -4.99
CA VAL A 426 28.97 -18.74 -6.43
C VAL A 426 27.74 -19.60 -6.68
N ALA A 427 27.65 -20.80 -6.08
CA ALA A 427 26.51 -21.70 -6.26
C ALA A 427 25.20 -21.06 -5.73
N ALA A 428 25.26 -20.41 -4.57
CA ALA A 428 24.12 -19.71 -3.98
C ALA A 428 23.63 -18.58 -4.90
N THR A 429 24.54 -17.74 -5.39
CA THR A 429 24.17 -16.61 -6.27
C THR A 429 23.63 -17.08 -7.62
N GLN A 430 24.16 -18.17 -8.18
CA GLN A 430 23.61 -18.79 -9.37
C GLN A 430 22.17 -19.28 -9.15
N SER A 431 21.92 -19.93 -8.01
CA SER A 431 20.56 -20.38 -7.66
C SER A 431 19.61 -19.19 -7.46
N GLN A 432 20.06 -18.10 -6.84
CA GLN A 432 19.29 -16.86 -6.68
C GLN A 432 18.97 -16.20 -8.04
N LEU A 433 19.90 -16.21 -9.00
CA LEU A 433 19.65 -15.71 -10.37
C LEU A 433 18.58 -16.55 -11.08
N MET A 434 18.62 -17.88 -10.94
CA MET A 434 17.55 -18.75 -11.47
C MET A 434 16.22 -18.50 -10.77
N GLN A 435 16.22 -18.25 -9.46
CA GLN A 435 15.03 -17.87 -8.70
C GLN A 435 14.42 -16.57 -9.24
N ILE A 436 15.20 -15.51 -9.45
CA ILE A 436 14.71 -14.24 -10.03
C ILE A 436 14.12 -14.46 -11.43
N GLN A 437 14.73 -15.31 -12.24
CA GLN A 437 14.19 -15.62 -13.57
C GLN A 437 12.79 -16.25 -13.48
N ARG A 438 12.56 -17.14 -12.53
CA ARG A 438 11.22 -17.71 -12.29
C ARG A 438 10.25 -16.66 -11.70
N GLN A 439 10.73 -15.78 -10.83
CA GLN A 439 9.92 -14.67 -10.32
C GLN A 439 9.51 -13.69 -11.43
N LEU A 440 10.38 -13.41 -12.43
CA LEU A 440 10.03 -12.60 -13.58
C LEU A 440 8.92 -13.25 -14.42
N GLN A 441 9.02 -14.55 -14.69
CA GLN A 441 7.96 -15.31 -15.36
C GLN A 441 6.63 -15.19 -14.60
N TYR A 442 6.67 -15.49 -13.30
CA TYR A 442 5.47 -15.42 -12.46
C TYR A 442 4.88 -14.01 -12.38
N ALA A 443 5.72 -12.97 -12.31
CA ALA A 443 5.25 -11.58 -12.31
C ALA A 443 4.53 -11.22 -13.63
N GLU A 444 5.01 -11.73 -14.76
CA GLU A 444 4.32 -11.56 -16.04
C GLU A 444 2.94 -12.23 -16.04
N ASP A 445 2.88 -13.49 -15.58
CA ASP A 445 1.62 -14.23 -15.47
C ASP A 445 0.64 -13.53 -14.51
N GLN A 446 1.15 -13.05 -13.37
CA GLN A 446 0.35 -12.35 -12.37
C GLN A 446 -0.23 -11.02 -12.91
N ILE A 447 0.57 -10.23 -13.62
CA ILE A 447 0.11 -8.97 -14.22
C ILE A 447 -0.92 -9.23 -15.31
N ARG A 448 -0.72 -10.24 -16.16
CA ARG A 448 -1.71 -10.65 -17.16
C ARG A 448 -3.04 -11.05 -16.51
N ALA A 449 -2.96 -11.87 -15.46
CA ALA A 449 -4.14 -12.30 -14.71
C ALA A 449 -4.85 -11.13 -14.02
N GLU A 450 -4.11 -10.20 -13.41
CA GLU A 450 -4.67 -9.01 -12.76
C GLU A 450 -5.40 -8.10 -13.75
N VAL A 451 -4.81 -7.83 -14.92
CA VAL A 451 -5.45 -7.03 -15.97
C VAL A 451 -6.68 -7.75 -16.53
N GLN A 452 -6.60 -9.06 -16.73
CA GLN A 452 -7.73 -9.86 -17.22
C GLN A 452 -8.88 -9.88 -16.21
N ASP A 453 -8.59 -10.04 -14.93
CA ASP A 453 -9.58 -10.03 -13.85
C ASP A 453 -10.26 -8.68 -13.73
N THR A 454 -9.47 -7.59 -13.67
CA THR A 454 -10.02 -6.22 -13.55
C THR A 454 -10.81 -5.80 -14.78
N TYR A 455 -10.40 -6.20 -15.99
CA TYR A 455 -11.18 -5.96 -17.20
C TYR A 455 -12.48 -6.75 -17.20
N SER A 456 -12.44 -8.04 -16.84
CA SER A 456 -13.65 -8.86 -16.71
C SER A 456 -14.63 -8.29 -15.68
N ALA A 457 -14.10 -7.80 -14.54
CA ALA A 457 -14.91 -7.14 -13.52
C ALA A 457 -15.59 -5.87 -14.06
N LEU A 458 -14.88 -5.06 -14.84
CA LEU A 458 -15.40 -3.86 -15.47
C LEU A 458 -16.51 -4.19 -16.49
N GLU A 459 -16.28 -5.19 -17.35
CA GLU A 459 -17.27 -5.64 -18.34
C GLU A 459 -18.55 -6.13 -17.66
N ARG A 460 -18.40 -6.94 -16.59
CA ARG A 460 -19.56 -7.45 -15.84
C ARG A 460 -20.27 -6.34 -15.05
N ALA A 461 -19.54 -5.37 -14.51
CA ALA A 461 -20.12 -4.22 -13.84
C ALA A 461 -20.95 -3.35 -14.82
N TYR A 462 -20.49 -3.19 -16.06
CA TYR A 462 -21.25 -2.52 -17.10
C TYR A 462 -22.56 -3.25 -17.46
N GLU A 463 -22.49 -4.56 -17.73
CA GLU A 463 -23.68 -5.36 -18.02
C GLU A 463 -24.68 -5.36 -16.86
N PHE A 464 -24.17 -5.43 -15.63
CA PHE A 464 -24.98 -5.36 -14.43
C PHE A 464 -25.69 -4.00 -14.29
N GLN A 465 -24.97 -2.90 -14.53
CA GLN A 465 -25.53 -1.55 -14.51
C GLN A 465 -26.65 -1.38 -15.56
N LYS A 466 -26.46 -1.91 -16.76
CA LYS A 466 -27.46 -1.88 -17.82
C LYS A 466 -28.77 -2.56 -17.39
N GLN A 467 -28.69 -3.72 -16.71
CA GLN A 467 -29.86 -4.39 -16.17
C GLN A 467 -30.49 -3.61 -15.01
N ALA A 468 -29.65 -2.99 -14.15
CA ALA A 468 -30.12 -2.16 -13.03
C ALA A 468 -30.88 -0.92 -13.54
N SER A 469 -30.34 -0.26 -14.56
CA SER A 469 -30.98 0.89 -15.22
C SER A 469 -32.34 0.51 -15.82
N GLN A 470 -32.43 -0.59 -16.57
CA GLN A 470 -33.71 -1.09 -17.12
C GLN A 470 -34.72 -1.39 -16.01
N ARG A 471 -34.28 -2.00 -14.90
CA ARG A 471 -35.14 -2.25 -13.74
C ARG A 471 -35.67 -0.95 -13.15
N LEU A 472 -34.85 0.08 -13.03
CA LEU A 472 -35.23 1.39 -12.52
C LEU A 472 -36.26 2.05 -13.43
N ASP A 473 -36.03 2.04 -14.74
CA ASP A 473 -36.96 2.61 -15.73
C ASP A 473 -38.36 1.96 -15.64
N LEU A 474 -38.42 0.64 -15.59
CA LEU A 474 -39.67 -0.10 -15.45
C LEU A 474 -40.34 0.21 -14.10
N ALA A 475 -39.59 0.25 -12.99
CA ALA A 475 -40.13 0.57 -11.67
C ALA A 475 -40.68 2.00 -11.62
N GLN A 476 -40.04 2.96 -12.31
CA GLN A 476 -40.52 4.34 -12.43
C GLN A 476 -41.83 4.43 -13.21
N ILE A 477 -41.95 3.69 -14.31
CA ILE A 477 -43.18 3.63 -15.12
C ILE A 477 -44.33 3.07 -14.30
N VAL A 478 -44.11 1.94 -13.60
CA VAL A 478 -45.09 1.28 -12.75
C VAL A 478 -45.54 2.19 -11.59
N ALA A 479 -44.58 2.82 -10.90
CA ALA A 479 -44.89 3.72 -9.78
C ALA A 479 -45.69 4.96 -10.25
N ARG A 480 -45.39 5.50 -11.43
CA ARG A 480 -46.16 6.61 -12.01
C ARG A 480 -47.57 6.18 -12.40
N ALA A 481 -47.72 5.03 -13.02
CA ALA A 481 -49.02 4.48 -13.41
C ALA A 481 -49.92 4.24 -12.18
N GLU A 482 -49.38 3.66 -11.10
CA GLU A 482 -50.14 3.39 -9.87
C GLU A 482 -50.58 4.69 -9.18
N ARG A 483 -49.74 5.72 -9.17
CA ARG A 483 -50.15 7.05 -8.64
C ARG A 483 -51.31 7.66 -9.44
N GLU A 484 -51.28 7.51 -10.75
CA GLU A 484 -52.37 7.99 -11.59
C GLU A 484 -53.66 7.18 -11.35
N GLN A 485 -53.56 5.85 -11.14
CA GLN A 485 -54.71 5.02 -10.75
C GLN A 485 -55.30 5.44 -9.41
N LEU A 486 -54.44 5.78 -8.43
CA LEU A 486 -54.92 6.32 -7.14
C LEU A 486 -55.66 7.64 -7.32
N ARG A 487 -55.14 8.53 -8.18
CA ARG A 487 -55.79 9.82 -8.46
C ARG A 487 -57.16 9.65 -9.12
N LEU A 488 -57.32 8.61 -9.93
CA LEU A 488 -58.58 8.23 -10.57
C LEU A 488 -59.54 7.43 -9.65
N GLY A 489 -59.13 7.17 -8.39
CA GLY A 489 -59.90 6.39 -7.44
C GLY A 489 -59.95 4.88 -7.72
N ARG A 490 -58.98 4.36 -8.54
CA ARG A 490 -58.93 2.95 -8.99
C ARG A 490 -57.80 2.16 -8.27
N SER A 491 -57.12 2.78 -7.35
CA SER A 491 -56.06 2.16 -6.52
C SER A 491 -56.14 2.66 -5.09
N ASP A 492 -55.36 2.07 -4.21
CA ASP A 492 -55.24 2.43 -2.79
C ASP A 492 -53.83 2.96 -2.44
N VAL A 493 -53.73 3.63 -1.27
CA VAL A 493 -52.49 4.22 -0.77
C VAL A 493 -51.41 3.15 -0.54
N LEU A 494 -51.78 1.96 -0.09
CA LEU A 494 -50.86 0.87 0.19
C LEU A 494 -50.14 0.42 -1.09
N ARG A 495 -50.89 0.21 -2.21
CA ARG A 495 -50.30 -0.19 -3.49
C ARG A 495 -49.33 0.87 -4.03
N VAL A 496 -49.70 2.14 -3.95
CA VAL A 496 -48.81 3.23 -4.35
C VAL A 496 -47.53 3.22 -3.50
N THR A 497 -47.64 3.07 -2.16
CA THR A 497 -46.51 2.99 -1.25
C THR A 497 -45.57 1.83 -1.60
N LEU A 498 -46.11 0.64 -1.89
CA LEU A 498 -45.34 -0.53 -2.32
C LEU A 498 -44.58 -0.29 -3.66
N ARG A 499 -45.24 0.39 -4.61
CA ARG A 499 -44.61 0.70 -5.92
C ARG A 499 -43.50 1.76 -5.79
N GLU A 500 -43.71 2.75 -4.94
CA GLU A 500 -42.68 3.75 -4.64
C GLU A 500 -41.49 3.14 -3.89
N GLN A 501 -41.75 2.25 -2.94
CA GLN A 501 -40.67 1.50 -2.26
C GLN A 501 -39.89 0.65 -3.27
N ALA A 502 -40.56 -0.08 -4.17
CA ALA A 502 -39.89 -0.87 -5.20
C ALA A 502 -39.10 0.00 -6.19
N LYS A 503 -39.59 1.22 -6.52
CA LYS A 503 -38.85 2.20 -7.33
C LYS A 503 -37.58 2.67 -6.58
N PHE A 504 -37.72 3.02 -5.32
CA PHE A 504 -36.59 3.46 -4.48
C PHE A 504 -35.51 2.36 -4.36
N GLU A 505 -35.91 1.11 -4.11
CA GLU A 505 -34.98 -0.02 -4.07
C GLU A 505 -34.26 -0.21 -5.41
N ALA A 506 -34.97 -0.06 -6.54
CA ALA A 506 -34.37 -0.13 -7.87
C ALA A 506 -33.37 1.03 -8.10
N GLU A 507 -33.67 2.23 -7.61
CA GLU A 507 -32.80 3.41 -7.71
C GLU A 507 -31.53 3.24 -6.88
N ILE A 508 -31.64 2.78 -5.62
CA ILE A 508 -30.48 2.46 -4.77
C ILE A 508 -29.59 1.38 -5.43
N TYR A 509 -30.20 0.38 -6.05
CA TYR A 509 -29.50 -0.69 -6.73
C TYR A 509 -28.76 -0.18 -7.98
N GLU A 510 -29.40 0.69 -8.75
CA GLU A 510 -28.79 1.33 -9.92
C GLU A 510 -27.61 2.23 -9.53
N ILE A 511 -27.75 3.10 -8.52
CA ILE A 511 -26.65 3.92 -7.99
C ILE A 511 -25.48 3.05 -7.55
N SER A 512 -25.77 1.93 -6.87
CA SER A 512 -24.72 1.01 -6.42
C SER A 512 -24.00 0.36 -7.61
N SER A 513 -24.71 0.00 -8.66
CA SER A 513 -24.13 -0.60 -9.88
C SER A 513 -23.24 0.39 -10.65
N ARG A 514 -23.63 1.67 -10.76
CA ARG A 514 -22.77 2.73 -11.33
C ARG A 514 -21.51 2.94 -10.49
N GLN A 515 -21.67 2.94 -9.17
CA GLN A 515 -20.54 3.05 -8.25
C GLN A 515 -19.55 1.89 -8.43
N ASP A 516 -20.04 0.66 -8.55
CA ASP A 516 -19.19 -0.53 -8.75
C ASP A 516 -18.49 -0.52 -10.11
N PHE A 517 -19.15 0.00 -11.15
CA PHE A 517 -18.52 0.22 -12.45
C PHE A 517 -17.32 1.17 -12.35
N TRP A 518 -17.47 2.32 -11.73
CA TRP A 518 -16.38 3.30 -11.61
C TRP A 518 -15.26 2.84 -10.69
N ARG A 519 -15.56 2.00 -9.71
CA ARG A 519 -14.53 1.31 -8.90
C ARG A 519 -13.75 0.31 -9.76
N ALA A 520 -14.44 -0.52 -10.54
CA ALA A 520 -13.79 -1.49 -11.42
C ALA A 520 -12.93 -0.79 -12.48
N GLU A 521 -13.38 0.34 -13.01
CA GLU A 521 -12.61 1.17 -13.95
C GLU A 521 -11.33 1.72 -13.29
N SER A 522 -11.43 2.24 -12.08
CA SER A 522 -10.27 2.70 -11.31
C SER A 522 -9.29 1.56 -10.98
N ASP A 523 -9.82 0.35 -10.72
CA ASP A 523 -9.01 -0.84 -10.49
C ASP A 523 -8.26 -1.28 -11.75
N LEU A 524 -8.89 -1.23 -12.92
CA LEU A 524 -8.23 -1.51 -14.19
C LEU A 524 -7.12 -0.50 -14.49
N ARG A 525 -7.37 0.80 -14.26
CA ARG A 525 -6.33 1.83 -14.42
C ARG A 525 -5.18 1.69 -13.42
N ALA A 526 -5.45 1.21 -12.22
CA ALA A 526 -4.38 0.88 -11.28
C ALA A 526 -3.60 -0.36 -11.73
N ALA A 527 -4.28 -1.36 -12.28
CA ALA A 527 -3.66 -2.58 -12.79
C ALA A 527 -2.78 -2.33 -14.02
N ASP A 528 -3.13 -1.40 -14.89
CA ASP A 528 -2.32 -1.02 -16.07
C ASP A 528 -1.35 0.14 -15.81
N ALA A 529 -1.25 0.59 -14.55
CA ALA A 529 -0.40 1.69 -14.09
C ALA A 529 -0.72 3.06 -14.74
N SER A 530 -1.94 3.25 -15.27
CA SER A 530 -2.37 4.52 -15.86
C SER A 530 -3.14 5.42 -14.89
N LEU A 531 -3.45 4.95 -13.68
CA LEU A 531 -4.18 5.74 -12.70
C LEU A 531 -3.31 6.89 -12.15
N GLY A 532 -3.71 8.11 -12.43
CA GLY A 532 -3.00 9.31 -11.98
C GLY A 532 -3.81 10.57 -12.18
N PRO A 533 -3.39 11.71 -11.62
CA PRO A 533 -4.08 12.99 -11.81
C PRO A 533 -4.14 13.43 -13.28
N GLU A 534 -3.15 13.05 -14.08
CA GLU A 534 -3.07 13.38 -15.51
C GLU A 534 -4.02 12.55 -16.37
N SER A 535 -4.40 11.37 -15.91
CA SER A 535 -5.25 10.41 -16.63
C SER A 535 -6.73 10.47 -16.23
N CYS A 536 -7.10 11.40 -15.36
CA CYS A 536 -8.50 11.59 -14.95
C CYS A 536 -9.37 12.23 -16.03
N GLY A 537 -8.80 12.62 -17.17
CA GLY A 537 -9.60 12.97 -18.35
C GLY A 537 -10.41 11.76 -18.74
N PHE A 538 -11.74 11.86 -18.68
CA PHE A 538 -12.61 10.95 -19.40
C PHE A 538 -12.09 10.81 -20.83
N PRO A 539 -12.27 9.64 -21.50
CA PRO A 539 -11.87 9.50 -22.89
C PRO A 539 -12.32 10.74 -23.67
N ASP A 540 -11.49 11.24 -24.57
CA ASP A 540 -11.54 12.55 -25.27
C ASP A 540 -12.91 13.06 -25.80
N THR A 541 -13.96 12.30 -25.62
CA THR A 541 -15.34 12.65 -26.00
C THR A 541 -16.10 13.49 -24.96
N LEU A 542 -15.55 13.66 -23.74
CA LEU A 542 -16.11 14.52 -22.69
C LEU A 542 -15.02 15.41 -22.09
N GLN A 543 -14.38 16.23 -22.93
CA GLN A 543 -13.59 17.37 -22.47
C GLN A 543 -14.52 18.39 -21.81
N LEU A 544 -14.88 18.13 -20.56
CA LEU A 544 -15.24 19.22 -19.65
C LEU A 544 -13.94 19.87 -19.24
N ASN A 545 -13.70 21.08 -19.79
CA ASN A 545 -12.59 21.94 -19.53
C ASN A 545 -12.16 21.87 -18.06
N CYS A 546 -11.02 21.22 -17.78
CA CYS A 546 -10.26 21.54 -16.60
C CYS A 546 -9.55 22.88 -16.84
N PRO A 547 -9.75 23.91 -16.00
CA PRO A 547 -9.04 25.16 -16.11
C PRO A 547 -7.53 25.01 -15.84
#